data_0709505012e45bab7a20369ff978dcd1
#
_entry.id   0709505012e45bab7a20369ff978dcd1
#
_cell.length_a   1.000
_cell.length_b   1.000
_cell.length_c   1.000
_cell.angle_alpha   90.00
_cell.angle_beta   90.00
_cell.angle_gamma   90.00
#
_symmetry.space_group_name_H-M   'P 1'
#
loop_
_entity.id
_entity.type
_entity.pdbx_description
1 polymer ?
#
loop_
_entity_poly.entity_id
_entity_poly.type
_entity_poly.pdbx_seq_one_letter_code
_entity_poly.pdbx_strand_id
1 'polypeptide(L)'
;MVSHGNILHNTAMTYRCMGHSPESMFVSWLPIYHDMGLIGGILQPLYGGFPCVLMSPTSFLQRPYRWLQAISQYKRTTSGAPNFAYELCINKITDEQRATLDLSSWQVAFNGAEPIRHETLELFAATFADCGFRREAFYPCYGMAETTLLVSGKNKETSRLKDEEASYQTKAVDRLALTEDRIVEVFGEEDSKILVGCGSSIPGQEIVIVNPETHVICPSVEVGEIWVR
;
A
#
# COMPACT_ATOMS: atom_id res chain seq x y z
N MET A 1 13.22 19.72 -3.42
CA MET A 1 14.41 19.22 -2.68
C MET A 1 13.91 18.66 -1.35
N VAL A 2 14.28 17.43 -0.99
CA VAL A 2 13.89 16.81 0.28
C VAL A 2 14.97 17.08 1.34
N SER A 3 14.57 17.62 2.49
CA SER A 3 15.45 17.90 3.63
C SER A 3 15.42 16.76 4.66
N HIS A 4 16.37 16.76 5.60
CA HIS A 4 16.33 15.84 6.75
C HIS A 4 15.02 16.01 7.56
N GLY A 5 14.51 17.25 7.69
CA GLY A 5 13.24 17.51 8.36
C GLY A 5 12.05 16.84 7.66
N ASN A 6 12.02 16.87 6.33
CA ASN A 6 10.97 16.19 5.57
C ASN A 6 11.02 14.67 5.77
N ILE A 7 12.22 14.09 5.76
CA ILE A 7 12.41 12.65 6.01
C ILE A 7 11.94 12.29 7.42
N LEU A 8 12.39 13.00 8.44
CA LEU A 8 12.01 12.76 9.83
C LEU A 8 10.50 12.89 10.05
N HIS A 9 9.87 13.92 9.46
CA HIS A 9 8.43 14.09 9.52
C HIS A 9 7.67 12.93 8.88
N ASN A 10 8.01 12.61 7.63
CA ASN A 10 7.29 11.56 6.88
C ASN A 10 7.50 10.17 7.51
N THR A 11 8.71 9.83 7.98
CA THR A 11 8.96 8.57 8.68
C THR A 11 8.24 8.50 10.02
N ALA A 12 8.15 9.60 10.78
CA ALA A 12 7.37 9.64 12.01
C ALA A 12 5.88 9.39 11.76
N MET A 13 5.32 10.00 10.71
CA MET A 13 3.91 9.78 10.34
C MET A 13 3.67 8.35 9.86
N THR A 14 4.55 7.84 9.00
CA THR A 14 4.49 6.43 8.53
C THR A 14 4.55 5.46 9.71
N TYR A 15 5.43 5.69 10.67
CA TYR A 15 5.55 4.88 11.89
C TYR A 15 4.21 4.77 12.63
N ARG A 16 3.53 5.89 12.84
CA ARG A 16 2.23 5.94 13.51
C ARG A 16 1.12 5.32 12.66
N CYS A 17 1.00 5.74 11.40
CA CYS A 17 -0.08 5.28 10.51
C CYS A 17 -0.03 3.77 10.26
N MET A 18 1.14 3.18 10.12
CA MET A 18 1.32 1.74 9.95
C MET A 18 1.33 0.96 11.28
N GLY A 19 1.35 1.65 12.42
CA GLY A 19 1.35 1.04 13.75
C GLY A 19 2.65 0.29 14.05
N HIS A 20 3.79 0.84 13.61
CA HIS A 20 5.09 0.26 13.90
C HIS A 20 5.45 0.34 15.39
N SER A 21 6.31 -0.55 15.82
CA SER A 21 6.91 -0.60 17.16
C SER A 21 8.34 -1.14 17.06
N PRO A 22 9.14 -1.09 18.14
CA PRO A 22 10.49 -1.70 18.16
C PRO A 22 10.49 -3.21 17.86
N GLU A 23 9.38 -3.91 18.07
CA GLU A 23 9.22 -5.34 17.74
C GLU A 23 8.82 -5.58 16.28
N SER A 24 8.59 -4.53 15.49
CA SER A 24 8.28 -4.65 14.07
C SER A 24 9.48 -5.25 13.32
N MET A 25 9.17 -5.92 12.20
CA MET A 25 10.16 -6.43 11.27
C MET A 25 9.81 -5.90 9.88
N PHE A 26 10.80 -5.39 9.15
CA PHE A 26 10.59 -4.99 7.77
C PHE A 26 11.24 -5.99 6.81
N VAL A 27 10.52 -6.40 5.77
CA VAL A 27 11.07 -7.23 4.68
C VAL A 27 10.90 -6.46 3.38
N SER A 28 11.98 -6.21 2.66
CA SER A 28 11.95 -5.45 1.41
C SER A 28 12.82 -6.06 0.33
N TRP A 29 12.28 -6.07 -0.89
CA TRP A 29 13.01 -6.34 -2.12
C TRP A 29 13.01 -5.10 -3.04
N LEU A 30 12.37 -4.00 -2.60
CA LEU A 30 12.22 -2.79 -3.39
C LEU A 30 13.59 -2.15 -3.70
N PRO A 31 13.78 -1.61 -4.92
CA PRO A 31 15.05 -1.00 -5.30
C PRO A 31 15.34 0.25 -4.46
N ILE A 32 16.55 0.31 -3.92
CA ILE A 32 16.99 1.42 -3.04
C ILE A 32 17.22 2.74 -3.76
N TYR A 33 17.18 2.75 -5.09
CA TYR A 33 17.22 3.97 -5.90
C TYR A 33 15.81 4.53 -6.19
N HIS A 34 14.76 3.93 -5.62
CA HIS A 34 13.38 4.42 -5.60
C HIS A 34 13.03 4.87 -4.17
N ASP A 35 12.22 5.92 -4.03
CA ASP A 35 11.80 6.49 -2.74
C ASP A 35 11.20 5.43 -1.80
N MET A 36 10.32 4.57 -2.30
CA MET A 36 9.69 3.51 -1.52
C MET A 36 10.72 2.50 -1.00
N GLY A 37 11.77 2.19 -1.78
CA GLY A 37 12.86 1.30 -1.33
C GLY A 37 13.83 1.98 -0.38
N LEU A 38 14.20 3.24 -0.64
CA LEU A 38 15.16 3.99 0.18
C LEU A 38 14.50 4.45 1.50
N ILE A 39 13.43 5.23 1.38
CA ILE A 39 12.80 5.86 2.54
C ILE A 39 11.97 4.82 3.31
N GLY A 40 11.11 4.07 2.62
CA GLY A 40 10.29 3.04 3.24
C GLY A 40 11.07 1.82 3.70
N GLY A 41 12.04 1.34 2.89
CA GLY A 41 12.76 0.09 3.14
C GLY A 41 14.03 0.22 4.00
N ILE A 42 14.65 1.40 4.07
CA ILE A 42 15.90 1.63 4.83
C ILE A 42 15.71 2.67 5.92
N LEU A 43 15.28 3.89 5.55
CA LEU A 43 15.21 4.98 6.52
C LEU A 43 14.08 4.81 7.54
N GLN A 44 12.97 4.22 7.14
CA GLN A 44 11.85 3.92 8.05
C GLN A 44 12.24 2.91 9.16
N PRO A 45 12.84 1.74 8.86
CA PRO A 45 13.36 0.84 9.89
C PRO A 45 14.42 1.49 10.77
N LEU A 46 15.33 2.27 10.19
CA LEU A 46 16.36 2.99 10.95
C LEU A 46 15.73 4.01 11.92
N TYR A 47 14.74 4.78 11.48
CA TYR A 47 14.00 5.70 12.32
C TYR A 47 13.25 4.98 13.45
N GLY A 48 12.59 3.87 13.13
CA GLY A 48 11.78 3.10 14.07
C GLY A 48 12.57 2.21 15.03
N GLY A 49 13.88 2.02 14.78
CA GLY A 49 14.75 1.17 15.60
C GLY A 49 14.42 -0.33 15.51
N PHE A 50 13.86 -0.79 14.38
CA PHE A 50 13.50 -2.19 14.18
C PHE A 50 14.28 -2.83 13.02
N PRO A 51 14.46 -4.17 13.02
CA PRO A 51 15.23 -4.87 12.00
C PRO A 51 14.61 -4.78 10.60
N CYS A 52 15.48 -4.83 9.57
CA CYS A 52 15.09 -4.90 8.18
C CYS A 52 15.84 -6.04 7.48
N VAL A 53 15.09 -6.86 6.74
CA VAL A 53 15.63 -7.89 5.84
C VAL A 53 15.53 -7.37 4.41
N LEU A 54 16.67 -7.26 3.76
CA LEU A 54 16.77 -6.77 2.39
C LEU A 54 17.12 -7.91 1.43
N MET A 55 16.44 -7.95 0.29
CA MET A 55 16.83 -8.78 -0.83
C MET A 55 16.90 -7.95 -2.12
N SER A 56 17.62 -8.41 -3.12
CA SER A 56 17.68 -7.69 -4.39
C SER A 56 16.36 -7.79 -5.15
N PRO A 57 15.96 -6.75 -5.91
CA PRO A 57 14.81 -6.82 -6.81
C PRO A 57 14.87 -8.01 -7.77
N THR A 58 16.05 -8.29 -8.30
CA THR A 58 16.30 -9.43 -9.19
C THR A 58 15.98 -10.77 -8.51
N SER A 59 16.31 -10.90 -7.21
CA SER A 59 16.02 -12.12 -6.44
C SER A 59 14.51 -12.38 -6.33
N PHE A 60 13.72 -11.31 -6.12
CA PHE A 60 12.26 -11.39 -6.14
C PHE A 60 11.72 -11.74 -7.53
N LEU A 61 12.14 -10.99 -8.57
CA LEU A 61 11.63 -11.17 -9.94
C LEU A 61 11.89 -12.59 -10.48
N GLN A 62 13.07 -13.16 -10.19
CA GLN A 62 13.40 -14.53 -10.58
C GLN A 62 12.56 -15.58 -9.85
N ARG A 63 12.25 -15.35 -8.57
CA ARG A 63 11.52 -16.30 -7.73
C ARG A 63 10.71 -15.58 -6.65
N PRO A 64 9.48 -15.15 -6.95
CA PRO A 64 8.62 -14.37 -6.01
C PRO A 64 8.38 -15.07 -4.68
N TYR A 65 8.40 -16.39 -4.65
CA TYR A 65 8.33 -17.20 -3.43
C TYR A 65 9.32 -16.75 -2.34
N ARG A 66 10.52 -16.27 -2.71
CA ARG A 66 11.53 -15.81 -1.75
C ARG A 66 11.04 -14.64 -0.88
N TRP A 67 10.21 -13.78 -1.43
CA TRP A 67 9.61 -12.68 -0.68
C TRP A 67 8.67 -13.20 0.40
N LEU A 68 7.71 -14.06 0.03
CA LEU A 68 6.76 -14.62 1.00
C LEU A 68 7.43 -15.58 1.98
N GLN A 69 8.47 -16.28 1.56
CA GLN A 69 9.30 -17.12 2.43
C GLN A 69 10.01 -16.28 3.50
N ALA A 70 10.57 -15.12 3.15
CA ALA A 70 11.18 -14.22 4.12
C ALA A 70 10.13 -13.69 5.12
N ILE A 71 8.94 -13.28 4.65
CA ILE A 71 7.84 -12.86 5.53
C ILE A 71 7.43 -13.99 6.49
N SER A 72 7.35 -15.21 5.99
CA SER A 72 7.03 -16.41 6.78
C SER A 72 8.09 -16.68 7.86
N GLN A 73 9.37 -16.46 7.54
CA GLN A 73 10.48 -16.69 8.45
C GLN A 73 10.61 -15.61 9.53
N TYR A 74 10.46 -14.34 9.14
CA TYR A 74 10.61 -13.19 10.03
C TYR A 74 9.23 -12.68 10.44
N LYS A 75 8.82 -12.98 11.68
CA LYS A 75 7.48 -12.67 12.21
C LYS A 75 7.24 -11.16 12.45
N ARG A 76 5.97 -10.75 12.65
CA ARG A 76 5.52 -9.34 12.88
C ARG A 76 5.91 -8.41 11.73
N THR A 77 5.68 -8.85 10.50
CA THR A 77 6.26 -8.24 9.31
C THR A 77 5.41 -7.10 8.77
N THR A 78 6.09 -5.98 8.48
CA THR A 78 5.65 -4.98 7.50
C THR A 78 6.41 -5.24 6.21
N SER A 79 5.70 -5.41 5.14
CA SER A 79 6.25 -5.58 3.80
C SER A 79 5.20 -5.19 2.77
N GLY A 80 5.61 -4.81 1.58
CA GLY A 80 4.68 -4.47 0.52
C GLY A 80 5.40 -4.13 -0.76
N ALA A 81 4.61 -3.87 -1.78
CA ALA A 81 5.10 -3.67 -3.14
C ALA A 81 4.01 -3.05 -4.02
N PRO A 82 4.33 -2.66 -5.26
CA PRO A 82 3.33 -2.36 -6.27
C PRO A 82 2.43 -3.56 -6.58
N ASN A 83 1.27 -3.29 -7.18
CA ASN A 83 0.23 -4.27 -7.45
C ASN A 83 0.72 -5.48 -8.25
N PHE A 84 1.60 -5.24 -9.26
CA PHE A 84 2.16 -6.33 -10.09
C PHE A 84 2.86 -7.41 -9.27
N ALA A 85 3.44 -7.07 -8.15
CA ALA A 85 4.18 -8.02 -7.33
C ALA A 85 3.26 -9.04 -6.65
N TYR A 86 2.10 -8.60 -6.21
CA TYR A 86 1.05 -9.49 -5.70
C TYR A 86 0.55 -10.42 -6.81
N GLU A 87 0.29 -9.90 -8.01
CA GLU A 87 -0.06 -10.71 -9.19
C GLU A 87 1.02 -11.73 -9.53
N LEU A 88 2.29 -11.33 -9.46
CA LEU A 88 3.40 -12.22 -9.75
C LEU A 88 3.48 -13.38 -8.74
N CYS A 89 3.21 -13.12 -7.45
CA CYS A 89 3.11 -14.16 -6.43
C CYS A 89 1.96 -15.13 -6.70
N ILE A 90 0.76 -14.63 -7.03
CA ILE A 90 -0.39 -15.45 -7.39
C ILE A 90 -0.05 -16.40 -8.53
N ASN A 91 0.57 -15.87 -9.58
CA ASN A 91 0.81 -16.60 -10.83
C ASN A 91 2.02 -17.55 -10.80
N LYS A 92 2.98 -17.35 -9.89
CA LYS A 92 4.28 -18.07 -9.94
C LYS A 92 4.52 -18.98 -8.75
N ILE A 93 3.81 -18.81 -7.64
CA ILE A 93 4.02 -19.63 -6.43
C ILE A 93 3.13 -20.87 -6.52
N THR A 94 3.77 -22.06 -6.52
CA THR A 94 3.06 -23.34 -6.64
C THR A 94 2.38 -23.74 -5.33
N ASP A 95 1.46 -24.72 -5.40
CA ASP A 95 0.76 -25.25 -4.22
C ASP A 95 1.73 -25.84 -3.20
N GLU A 96 2.76 -26.56 -3.67
CA GLU A 96 3.79 -27.12 -2.80
C GLU A 96 4.59 -26.04 -2.08
N GLN A 97 4.84 -24.91 -2.75
CA GLN A 97 5.49 -23.77 -2.13
C GLN A 97 4.58 -23.08 -1.11
N ARG A 98 3.28 -22.90 -1.46
CA ARG A 98 2.29 -22.33 -0.54
C ARG A 98 2.17 -23.15 0.75
N ALA A 99 2.18 -24.48 0.64
CA ALA A 99 2.08 -25.35 1.81
C ALA A 99 3.24 -25.19 2.83
N THR A 100 4.32 -24.50 2.47
CA THR A 100 5.46 -24.22 3.36
C THR A 100 5.44 -22.82 3.97
N LEU A 101 4.45 -21.99 3.63
CA LEU A 101 4.36 -20.60 4.08
C LEU A 101 3.47 -20.45 5.32
N ASP A 102 3.86 -19.52 6.20
CA ASP A 102 3.02 -19.02 7.29
C ASP A 102 3.03 -17.49 7.25
N LEU A 103 1.98 -16.90 6.69
CA LEU A 103 1.80 -15.47 6.52
C LEU A 103 0.94 -14.83 7.63
N SER A 104 0.57 -15.61 8.66
CA SER A 104 -0.32 -15.16 9.75
C SER A 104 0.22 -13.94 10.51
N SER A 105 1.53 -13.76 10.51
CA SER A 105 2.22 -12.65 11.17
C SER A 105 2.46 -11.43 10.28
N TRP A 106 2.03 -11.44 9.02
CA TRP A 106 2.11 -10.28 8.13
C TRP A 106 1.09 -9.23 8.55
N GLN A 107 1.57 -8.16 9.17
CA GLN A 107 0.71 -7.15 9.81
C GLN A 107 0.34 -5.99 8.89
N VAL A 108 1.27 -5.61 7.99
CA VAL A 108 1.09 -4.52 7.03
C VAL A 108 1.58 -4.96 5.67
N ALA A 109 0.64 -5.23 4.77
CA ALA A 109 0.87 -5.55 3.37
C ALA A 109 0.57 -4.29 2.53
N PHE A 110 1.52 -3.32 2.51
CA PHE A 110 1.27 -2.09 1.77
C PHE A 110 1.28 -2.33 0.25
N ASN A 111 0.37 -1.64 -0.45
CA ASN A 111 0.28 -1.65 -1.90
C ASN A 111 0.17 -0.20 -2.41
N GLY A 112 1.07 0.21 -3.31
CA GLY A 112 1.14 1.56 -3.83
C GLY A 112 2.10 1.68 -5.01
N ALA A 113 2.41 2.90 -5.42
CA ALA A 113 3.27 3.26 -6.54
C ALA A 113 2.72 2.94 -7.95
N GLU A 114 1.57 2.30 -8.05
CA GLU A 114 0.80 2.10 -9.28
C GLU A 114 -0.69 1.92 -8.94
N PRO A 115 -1.60 1.99 -9.95
CA PRO A 115 -3.02 1.74 -9.71
C PRO A 115 -3.29 0.38 -9.07
N ILE A 116 -3.96 0.39 -7.92
CA ILE A 116 -4.28 -0.80 -7.15
C ILE A 116 -5.56 -1.42 -7.71
N ARG A 117 -5.51 -2.72 -8.03
CA ARG A 117 -6.66 -3.46 -8.55
C ARG A 117 -7.33 -4.25 -7.45
N HIS A 118 -8.63 -4.05 -7.31
CA HIS A 118 -9.43 -4.77 -6.32
C HIS A 118 -9.33 -6.29 -6.52
N GLU A 119 -9.43 -6.74 -7.77
CA GLU A 119 -9.36 -8.15 -8.13
C GLU A 119 -8.04 -8.80 -7.71
N THR A 120 -6.93 -8.06 -7.81
CA THR A 120 -5.61 -8.53 -7.35
C THR A 120 -5.58 -8.75 -5.84
N LEU A 121 -6.14 -7.81 -5.08
CA LEU A 121 -6.20 -7.93 -3.62
C LEU A 121 -7.07 -9.12 -3.18
N GLU A 122 -8.26 -9.27 -3.76
CA GLU A 122 -9.16 -10.38 -3.43
C GLU A 122 -8.55 -11.73 -3.82
N LEU A 123 -7.98 -11.82 -5.02
CA LEU A 123 -7.36 -13.06 -5.49
C LEU A 123 -6.14 -13.43 -4.66
N PHE A 124 -5.32 -12.45 -4.26
CA PHE A 124 -4.18 -12.70 -3.38
C PHE A 124 -4.63 -13.19 -2.00
N ALA A 125 -5.62 -12.52 -1.40
CA ALA A 125 -6.17 -12.93 -0.11
C ALA A 125 -6.72 -14.36 -0.16
N ALA A 126 -7.49 -14.70 -1.20
CA ALA A 126 -8.03 -16.04 -1.40
C ALA A 126 -6.91 -17.08 -1.62
N THR A 127 -5.92 -16.78 -2.48
CA THR A 127 -4.82 -17.70 -2.82
C THR A 127 -3.95 -18.05 -1.62
N PHE A 128 -3.74 -17.10 -0.70
CA PHE A 128 -2.86 -17.28 0.46
C PHE A 128 -3.61 -17.38 1.79
N ALA A 129 -4.94 -17.57 1.77
CA ALA A 129 -5.75 -17.75 2.97
C ALA A 129 -5.27 -18.94 3.82
N ASP A 130 -5.05 -20.09 3.18
CA ASP A 130 -4.56 -21.30 3.85
C ASP A 130 -3.13 -21.16 4.39
N CYS A 131 -2.37 -20.19 3.87
CA CYS A 131 -1.07 -19.79 4.43
C CYS A 131 -1.20 -18.83 5.63
N GLY A 132 -2.43 -18.52 6.08
CA GLY A 132 -2.69 -17.61 7.18
C GLY A 132 -2.65 -16.11 6.81
N PHE A 133 -2.60 -15.76 5.50
CA PHE A 133 -2.70 -14.36 5.10
C PHE A 133 -4.08 -13.79 5.45
N ARG A 134 -4.09 -12.65 6.09
CA ARG A 134 -5.33 -11.97 6.49
C ARG A 134 -5.59 -10.77 5.59
N ARG A 135 -6.81 -10.68 5.04
CA ARG A 135 -7.23 -9.57 4.18
C ARG A 135 -7.04 -8.20 4.85
N GLU A 136 -7.19 -8.14 6.18
CA GLU A 136 -7.02 -6.93 7.00
C GLU A 136 -5.55 -6.45 7.05
N ALA A 137 -4.59 -7.26 6.63
CA ALA A 137 -3.20 -6.87 6.51
C ALA A 137 -2.96 -5.90 5.35
N PHE A 138 -3.81 -5.89 4.32
CA PHE A 138 -3.68 -4.95 3.21
C PHE A 138 -3.70 -3.50 3.67
N TYR A 139 -2.79 -2.75 3.09
CA TYR A 139 -2.61 -1.33 3.35
C TYR A 139 -2.42 -0.58 2.03
N PRO A 140 -3.51 -0.38 1.24
CA PRO A 140 -3.46 0.49 0.08
C PRO A 140 -3.03 1.90 0.47
N CYS A 141 -2.08 2.47 -0.27
CA CYS A 141 -1.54 3.78 0.04
C CYS A 141 -1.12 4.53 -1.23
N TYR A 142 -1.01 5.83 -1.11
CA TYR A 142 -0.49 6.70 -2.15
C TYR A 142 0.71 7.48 -1.61
N GLY A 143 1.69 7.68 -2.46
CA GLY A 143 2.87 8.46 -2.16
C GLY A 143 3.61 8.89 -3.41
N MET A 144 4.50 9.86 -3.25
CA MET A 144 5.34 10.38 -4.32
C MET A 144 6.64 10.97 -3.76
N ALA A 145 7.72 10.92 -4.53
CA ALA A 145 9.05 11.40 -4.13
C ALA A 145 9.05 12.91 -3.81
N GLU A 146 8.22 13.69 -4.49
CA GLU A 146 8.07 15.14 -4.32
C GLU A 146 7.60 15.53 -2.90
N THR A 147 6.87 14.64 -2.24
CA THR A 147 6.41 14.79 -0.85
C THR A 147 7.16 13.88 0.12
N THR A 148 8.34 13.44 -0.24
CA THR A 148 9.21 12.52 0.48
C THR A 148 8.85 11.05 0.23
N LEU A 149 7.66 10.57 0.67
CA LEU A 149 7.17 9.22 0.40
C LEU A 149 5.64 9.14 0.59
N LEU A 150 5.17 8.88 1.80
CA LEU A 150 3.76 8.61 2.08
C LEU A 150 2.95 9.89 2.09
N VAL A 151 1.85 9.90 1.34
CA VAL A 151 0.87 11.00 1.27
C VAL A 151 -0.45 10.60 1.90
N SER A 152 -0.97 9.42 1.56
CA SER A 152 -2.21 8.91 2.14
C SER A 152 -2.13 7.42 2.44
N GLY A 153 -2.91 6.99 3.42
CA GLY A 153 -3.04 5.62 3.85
C GLY A 153 -4.07 5.48 4.97
N LYS A 154 -4.29 4.25 5.42
CA LYS A 154 -5.11 4.00 6.61
C LYS A 154 -4.32 4.40 7.86
N ASN A 155 -4.92 5.20 8.74
CA ASN A 155 -4.32 5.46 10.05
C ASN A 155 -4.73 4.35 11.03
N LYS A 156 -3.85 3.38 11.25
CA LYS A 156 -4.13 2.26 12.17
C LYS A 156 -4.31 2.68 13.63
N GLU A 157 -3.73 3.80 14.04
CA GLU A 157 -3.89 4.33 15.39
C GLU A 157 -5.34 4.77 15.63
N THR A 158 -5.92 5.52 14.69
CA THR A 158 -7.32 6.00 14.79
C THR A 158 -8.35 4.94 14.39
N SER A 159 -8.03 4.02 13.49
CA SER A 159 -8.94 2.94 13.06
C SER A 159 -9.23 1.94 14.16
N ARG A 160 -8.27 1.67 15.05
CA ARG A 160 -8.50 0.82 16.24
C ARG A 160 -9.54 1.39 17.21
N LEU A 161 -9.76 2.70 17.16
CA LEU A 161 -10.75 3.40 18.01
C LEU A 161 -12.16 3.39 17.42
N LYS A 162 -12.32 3.01 16.14
CA LYS A 162 -13.58 3.10 15.40
C LYS A 162 -14.21 1.77 15.03
N ASP A 163 -13.64 0.63 15.47
CA ASP A 163 -14.09 -0.74 15.10
C ASP A 163 -14.30 -0.93 13.57
N GLU A 164 -13.48 -0.25 12.74
CA GLU A 164 -13.53 -0.38 11.30
C GLU A 164 -12.94 -1.73 10.86
N GLU A 165 -13.81 -2.71 10.59
CA GLU A 165 -13.41 -4.05 10.15
C GLU A 165 -12.72 -4.07 8.77
N ALA A 166 -13.07 -3.14 7.86
CA ALA A 166 -12.53 -3.12 6.51
C ALA A 166 -11.08 -2.58 6.48
N SER A 167 -10.18 -3.32 5.84
CA SER A 167 -8.78 -2.90 5.65
C SER A 167 -8.66 -1.70 4.70
N TYR A 168 -9.54 -1.60 3.74
CA TYR A 168 -9.62 -0.51 2.74
C TYR A 168 -11.05 -0.36 2.22
N GLN A 169 -11.32 0.80 1.64
CA GLN A 169 -12.61 1.10 1.01
C GLN A 169 -12.55 0.83 -0.49
N THR A 170 -13.68 0.46 -1.07
CA THR A 170 -13.85 0.33 -2.52
C THR A 170 -15.07 1.13 -2.97
N LYS A 171 -15.04 1.58 -4.21
CA LYS A 171 -16.15 2.31 -4.84
C LYS A 171 -16.34 1.78 -6.26
N ALA A 172 -17.54 1.28 -6.58
CA ALA A 172 -17.92 0.92 -7.94
C ALA A 172 -18.39 2.19 -8.67
N VAL A 173 -17.78 2.48 -9.81
CA VAL A 173 -18.06 3.66 -10.62
C VAL A 173 -18.32 3.28 -12.06
N ASP A 174 -19.14 4.07 -12.75
CA ASP A 174 -19.41 3.94 -14.17
C ASP A 174 -18.13 4.17 -14.99
N ARG A 175 -17.80 3.24 -15.89
CA ARG A 175 -16.57 3.30 -16.70
C ARG A 175 -16.59 4.45 -17.69
N LEU A 176 -17.74 4.72 -18.31
CA LEU A 176 -17.86 5.77 -19.31
C LEU A 176 -17.75 7.15 -18.66
N ALA A 177 -18.49 7.37 -17.57
CA ALA A 177 -18.38 8.60 -16.80
C ALA A 177 -16.95 8.87 -16.31
N LEU A 178 -16.23 7.82 -15.91
CA LEU A 178 -14.84 7.94 -15.48
C LEU A 178 -13.90 8.39 -16.63
N THR A 179 -14.18 8.02 -17.90
CA THR A 179 -13.42 8.51 -19.06
C THR A 179 -13.69 9.98 -19.37
N GLU A 180 -14.75 10.54 -18.79
CA GLU A 180 -15.12 11.96 -18.88
C GLU A 180 -14.79 12.73 -17.60
N ASP A 181 -13.84 12.20 -16.79
CA ASP A 181 -13.39 12.75 -15.52
C ASP A 181 -14.52 12.95 -14.49
N ARG A 182 -15.60 12.17 -14.58
CA ARG A 182 -16.74 12.20 -13.66
C ARG A 182 -16.86 10.93 -12.84
N ILE A 183 -17.18 11.06 -11.56
CA ILE A 183 -17.44 9.96 -10.65
C ILE A 183 -18.96 9.77 -10.52
N VAL A 184 -19.47 8.69 -11.14
CA VAL A 184 -20.86 8.26 -11.01
C VAL A 184 -20.86 6.90 -10.34
N GLU A 185 -21.36 6.82 -9.11
CA GLU A 185 -21.48 5.56 -8.38
C GLU A 185 -22.56 4.69 -9.03
N VAL A 186 -22.26 3.40 -9.16
CA VAL A 186 -23.17 2.41 -9.73
C VAL A 186 -23.35 1.22 -8.79
N PHE A 187 -24.52 0.62 -8.83
CA PHE A 187 -24.85 -0.59 -8.08
C PHE A 187 -25.05 -1.73 -9.10
N GLY A 188 -23.99 -2.50 -9.37
CA GLY A 188 -23.99 -3.62 -10.31
C GLY A 188 -22.62 -3.81 -10.99
N GLU A 189 -22.43 -4.98 -11.62
CA GLU A 189 -21.13 -5.35 -12.20
C GLU A 189 -20.99 -4.96 -13.69
N GLU A 190 -22.11 -4.85 -14.46
CA GLU A 190 -22.07 -4.47 -15.86
C GLU A 190 -21.58 -3.02 -16.01
N ASP A 191 -20.53 -2.83 -16.81
CA ASP A 191 -19.86 -1.55 -17.13
C ASP A 191 -19.30 -0.78 -15.92
N SER A 192 -19.15 -1.41 -14.76
CA SER A 192 -18.53 -0.80 -13.59
C SER A 192 -17.01 -1.00 -13.55
N LYS A 193 -16.33 -0.08 -12.85
CA LYS A 193 -14.93 -0.21 -12.42
C LYS A 193 -14.88 -0.05 -10.90
N ILE A 194 -14.27 -1.04 -10.22
CA ILE A 194 -14.06 -0.94 -8.78
C ILE A 194 -12.75 -0.19 -8.53
N LEU A 195 -12.86 0.96 -7.87
CA LEU A 195 -11.72 1.74 -7.41
C LEU A 195 -11.37 1.33 -5.98
N VAL A 196 -10.07 1.24 -5.69
CA VAL A 196 -9.54 0.98 -4.35
C VAL A 196 -9.10 2.30 -3.73
N GLY A 197 -9.64 2.63 -2.57
CA GLY A 197 -9.27 3.81 -1.82
C GLY A 197 -7.89 3.65 -1.16
N CYS A 198 -7.04 4.67 -1.31
CA CYS A 198 -5.70 4.72 -0.70
C CYS A 198 -5.71 5.43 0.66
N GLY A 199 -6.83 5.38 1.39
CA GLY A 199 -6.96 5.99 2.71
C GLY A 199 -7.13 7.52 2.66
N SER A 200 -6.82 8.16 3.76
CA SER A 200 -6.87 9.62 3.92
C SER A 200 -5.47 10.22 4.04
N SER A 201 -5.38 11.55 3.92
CA SER A 201 -4.13 12.29 4.18
C SER A 201 -3.51 11.90 5.51
N ILE A 202 -2.19 11.73 5.54
CA ILE A 202 -1.48 11.52 6.80
C ILE A 202 -1.46 12.82 7.62
N PRO A 203 -1.37 12.75 8.97
CA PRO A 203 -1.35 13.93 9.80
C PRO A 203 -0.23 14.92 9.42
N GLY A 204 -0.57 16.21 9.38
CA GLY A 204 0.37 17.28 9.03
C GLY A 204 0.53 17.51 7.52
N GLN A 205 -0.29 16.86 6.69
CA GLN A 205 -0.42 17.12 5.26
C GLN A 205 -1.88 17.40 4.91
N GLU A 206 -2.08 18.16 3.86
CA GLU A 206 -3.40 18.41 3.28
C GLU A 206 -3.39 17.96 1.82
N ILE A 207 -4.44 17.25 1.41
CA ILE A 207 -4.66 16.84 0.02
C ILE A 207 -5.89 17.56 -0.49
N VAL A 208 -5.76 18.19 -1.66
CA VAL A 208 -6.88 18.73 -2.41
C VAL A 208 -6.85 18.18 -3.84
N ILE A 209 -8.02 17.98 -4.41
CA ILE A 209 -8.17 17.58 -5.82
C ILE A 209 -8.48 18.85 -6.60
N VAL A 210 -7.70 19.13 -7.62
CA VAL A 210 -7.72 20.41 -8.35
C VAL A 210 -7.88 20.15 -9.84
N ASN A 211 -8.75 20.90 -10.49
CA ASN A 211 -8.84 20.91 -11.94
C ASN A 211 -7.57 21.54 -12.54
N PRO A 212 -6.81 20.81 -13.41
CA PRO A 212 -5.52 21.26 -13.89
C PRO A 212 -5.58 22.50 -14.80
N GLU A 213 -6.73 22.76 -15.43
CA GLU A 213 -6.90 23.89 -16.34
C GLU A 213 -7.32 25.17 -15.60
N THR A 214 -8.24 25.03 -14.65
CA THR A 214 -8.82 26.18 -13.94
C THR A 214 -8.10 26.49 -12.62
N HIS A 215 -7.33 25.54 -12.09
CA HIS A 215 -6.68 25.59 -10.77
C HIS A 215 -7.68 25.78 -9.62
N VAL A 216 -8.92 25.33 -9.81
CA VAL A 216 -9.98 25.38 -8.79
C VAL A 216 -10.16 23.99 -8.19
N ILE A 217 -10.46 23.91 -6.90
CA ILE A 217 -10.76 22.64 -6.23
C ILE A 217 -11.97 21.97 -6.90
N CYS A 218 -11.80 20.73 -7.31
CA CYS A 218 -12.85 19.93 -7.92
C CYS A 218 -13.99 19.62 -6.93
N PRO A 219 -15.24 19.59 -7.39
CA PRO A 219 -16.31 18.95 -6.65
C PRO A 219 -16.00 17.47 -6.37
N SER A 220 -16.65 16.90 -5.35
CA SER A 220 -16.42 15.51 -4.91
C SER A 220 -16.75 14.43 -5.95
N VAL A 221 -17.39 14.78 -7.05
CA VAL A 221 -17.80 13.90 -8.17
C VAL A 221 -16.96 14.10 -9.44
N GLU A 222 -15.88 14.87 -9.35
CA GLU A 222 -14.95 15.09 -10.46
C GLU A 222 -13.56 14.54 -10.17
N VAL A 223 -12.90 14.07 -11.23
CA VAL A 223 -11.49 13.67 -11.21
C VAL A 223 -10.61 14.90 -11.42
N GLY A 224 -9.48 14.97 -10.75
CA GLY A 224 -8.52 16.07 -10.89
C GLY A 224 -7.13 15.69 -10.44
N GLU A 225 -6.22 16.65 -10.46
CA GLU A 225 -4.86 16.48 -9.96
C GLU A 225 -4.82 16.47 -8.42
N ILE A 226 -3.93 15.64 -7.90
CA ILE A 226 -3.64 15.59 -6.45
C ILE A 226 -2.64 16.67 -6.11
N TRP A 227 -3.07 17.69 -5.37
CA TRP A 227 -2.19 18.71 -4.81
C TRP A 227 -1.98 18.44 -3.33
N VAL A 228 -0.72 18.52 -2.89
CA VAL A 228 -0.33 18.20 -1.50
C VAL A 228 0.39 19.41 -0.90
N ARG A 229 0.00 19.73 0.31
CA ARG A 229 0.59 20.82 1.12
C ARG A 229 1.02 20.29 2.48
#